data_cdca57bf3c6f23418c8faf52d28c87bc
#
_entry.id   cdca57bf3c6f23418c8faf52d28c87bc
#
_cell.length_a   1.000
_cell.length_b   1.000
_cell.length_c   1.000
_cell.angle_alpha   90.00
_cell.angle_beta   90.00
_cell.angle_gamma   90.00
#
_symmetry.space_group_name_H-M   'P 1'
#
loop_
_entity.id
_entity.type
_entity.pdbx_description
1 polymer ?
#
loop_
_entity_poly.entity_id
_entity_poly.type
_entity_poly.pdbx_seq_one_letter_code
_entity_poly.pdbx_strand_id
1 'polypeptide(L)'
;HSNPGLESRFNRFLLFEDYTVDEMMGIFKMRCGKGYVLAPDAEPLVRDYIAEESADGSFGNGRGVRNIFEHILVAQNNRLAKMDSVTRDDLMTLTADDVLHARGKLDD
;
A
#
# COMPACT_ATOMS: atom_id res chain seq x y z
N HIS A 1 -4.68 -14.36 28.89
CA HIS A 1 -4.22 -13.95 29.17
C HIS A 1 -4.05 -14.02 29.15
N SER A 2 -5.07 -14.18 29.04
CA SER A 2 -4.95 -13.73 29.45
C SER A 2 -4.61 -13.69 29.42
N ASN A 3 -5.45 -13.92 29.39
CA ASN A 3 -5.18 -13.41 29.65
C ASN A 3 -4.84 -13.15 29.55
N PRO A 4 -5.46 -13.25 29.61
CA PRO A 4 -5.36 -12.60 29.58
C PRO A 4 -4.96 -12.64 29.03
N GLY A 5 -5.15 -13.13 28.94
CA GLY A 5 -5.03 -12.64 28.67
C GLY A 5 -5.05 -12.94 28.14
N LEU A 6 -5.78 -13.20 27.87
CA LEU A 6 -5.83 -13.00 27.70
C LEU A 6 -5.89 -12.78 27.53
N GLU A 7 -6.26 -12.56 27.60
CA GLU A 7 -6.34 -11.85 27.43
C GLU A 7 -5.94 -11.53 26.83
N SER A 8 -6.19 -11.40 26.99
CA SER A 8 -5.83 -10.81 26.31
C SER A 8 -5.55 -11.42 25.52
N ARG A 9 -6.01 -11.89 25.01
CA ARG A 9 -5.93 -12.15 24.14
C ARG A 9 -6.74 -12.62 23.74
N PHE A 10 -7.71 -12.59 23.80
CA PHE A 10 -8.47 -12.49 23.39
C PHE A 10 -8.99 -11.91 23.21
N ASN A 11 -9.40 -12.02 23.71
CA ASN A 11 -9.92 -10.90 23.34
C ASN A 11 -9.13 -10.16 22.43
N ARG A 12 -8.23 -10.56 22.05
CA ARG A 12 -7.45 -9.96 21.17
C ARG A 12 -7.96 -9.96 19.81
N PHE A 13 -8.77 -10.92 19.41
CA PHE A 13 -9.34 -10.82 18.13
C PHE A 13 -10.27 -9.64 18.04
N LEU A 14 -10.80 -9.24 19.13
CA LEU A 14 -11.51 -7.98 19.14
C LEU A 14 -10.59 -6.83 18.91
N LEU A 15 -9.36 -6.97 19.34
CA LEU A 15 -8.37 -5.95 19.14
C LEU A 15 -7.83 -5.97 17.74
N PHE A 16 -8.16 -7.00 16.99
CA PHE A 16 -7.68 -7.14 15.63
C PHE A 16 -8.75 -6.87 14.62
N GLU A 17 -9.68 -6.01 14.96
CA GLU A 17 -10.62 -5.54 13.96
C GLU A 17 -9.84 -4.95 12.80
N ASP A 18 -10.37 -5.17 11.62
CA ASP A 18 -9.69 -4.67 10.43
C ASP A 18 -9.62 -3.16 10.45
N TYR A 19 -8.52 -2.63 9.99
CA TYR A 19 -8.41 -1.19 9.79
C TYR A 19 -9.34 -0.77 8.67
N THR A 20 -9.80 0.47 8.75
CA THR A 20 -10.57 1.04 7.64
C THR A 20 -9.62 1.35 6.49
N VAL A 21 -10.20 1.56 5.31
CA VAL A 21 -9.39 1.96 4.15
C VAL A 21 -8.67 3.27 4.44
N ASP A 22 -9.34 4.21 5.12
CA ASP A 22 -8.69 5.48 5.47
C ASP A 22 -7.48 5.26 6.36
N GLU A 23 -7.59 4.37 7.35
CA GLU A 23 -6.46 4.05 8.23
C GLU A 23 -5.32 3.42 7.44
N MET A 24 -5.66 2.51 6.53
CA MET A 24 -4.65 1.87 5.71
C MET A 24 -3.99 2.84 4.74
N MET A 25 -4.75 3.82 4.23
CA MET A 25 -4.15 4.87 3.42
C MET A 25 -3.15 5.69 4.24
N GLY A 26 -3.47 5.92 5.52
CA GLY A 26 -2.53 6.59 6.42
C GLY A 26 -1.24 5.81 6.56
N ILE A 27 -1.36 4.48 6.72
CA ILE A 27 -0.18 3.62 6.81
C ILE A 27 0.63 3.69 5.52
N PHE A 28 -0.05 3.65 4.38
CA PHE A 28 0.62 3.76 3.09
C PHE A 28 1.42 5.06 2.98
N LYS A 29 0.80 6.17 3.38
CA LYS A 29 1.47 7.47 3.31
C LYS A 29 2.65 7.53 4.26
N MET A 30 2.57 6.87 5.41
CA MET A 30 3.70 6.78 6.32
C MET A 30 4.86 6.01 5.70
N ARG A 31 4.55 4.99 4.93
CA ARG A 31 5.59 4.24 4.24
C ARG A 31 6.27 5.05 3.15
N CYS A 32 5.52 5.95 2.52
CA CYS A 32 6.14 6.87 1.56
C CYS A 32 7.16 7.75 2.26
N GLY A 33 6.85 8.17 3.48
CA GLY A 33 7.77 8.95 4.28
C GLY A 33 8.24 10.19 3.55
N LYS A 34 9.53 10.46 3.64
CA LYS A 34 10.11 11.62 2.97
C LYS A 34 10.75 11.26 1.64
N GLY A 35 10.79 9.98 1.30
CA GLY A 35 11.45 9.52 0.09
C GLY A 35 10.55 9.38 -1.11
N TYR A 36 9.23 9.37 -0.90
CA TYR A 36 8.30 9.15 -1.99
C TYR A 36 7.13 10.08 -1.88
N VAL A 37 6.56 10.43 -3.03
CA VAL A 37 5.39 11.29 -3.14
C VAL A 37 4.36 10.54 -3.99
N LEU A 38 3.15 10.44 -3.49
CA LEU A 38 2.06 9.83 -4.23
C LEU A 38 1.40 10.89 -5.09
N ALA A 39 1.39 10.68 -6.41
CA ALA A 39 0.77 11.63 -7.33
C ALA A 39 -0.72 11.78 -6.99
N PRO A 40 -1.28 12.99 -7.16
CA PRO A 40 -2.69 13.20 -6.81
C PRO A 40 -3.65 12.25 -7.50
N ASP A 41 -3.40 11.93 -8.77
CA ASP A 41 -4.26 11.01 -9.50
C ASP A 41 -4.02 9.55 -9.13
N ALA A 42 -2.91 9.26 -8.45
CA ALA A 42 -2.62 7.91 -7.98
C ALA A 42 -3.33 7.59 -6.67
N GLU A 43 -3.63 8.62 -5.88
CA GLU A 43 -4.18 8.38 -4.55
C GLU A 43 -5.50 7.60 -4.58
N PRO A 44 -6.50 7.97 -5.38
CA PRO A 44 -7.74 7.19 -5.41
C PRO A 44 -7.50 5.76 -5.93
N LEU A 45 -6.49 5.57 -6.78
CA LEU A 45 -6.17 4.24 -7.28
C LEU A 45 -5.56 3.37 -6.19
N VAL A 46 -4.72 3.95 -5.33
CA VAL A 46 -4.18 3.21 -4.19
C VAL A 46 -5.29 2.86 -3.23
N ARG A 47 -6.20 3.79 -2.99
CA ARG A 47 -7.35 3.54 -2.12
C ARG A 47 -8.19 2.38 -2.64
N ASP A 48 -8.46 2.36 -3.94
CA ASP A 48 -9.22 1.27 -4.55
C ASP A 48 -8.48 -0.05 -4.44
N TYR A 49 -7.16 -0.02 -4.67
CA TYR A 49 -6.33 -1.21 -4.56
C TYR A 49 -6.41 -1.78 -3.14
N ILE A 50 -6.25 -0.93 -2.15
CA ILE A 50 -6.33 -1.35 -0.76
C ILE A 50 -7.72 -1.89 -0.44
N ALA A 51 -8.76 -1.20 -0.87
CA ALA A 51 -10.13 -1.63 -0.61
C ALA A 51 -10.41 -3.00 -1.21
N GLU A 52 -9.94 -3.21 -2.43
CA GLU A 52 -10.15 -4.47 -3.14
C GLU A 52 -9.41 -5.61 -2.47
N GLU A 53 -8.14 -5.38 -2.14
CA GLU A 53 -7.32 -6.42 -1.53
C GLU A 53 -7.74 -6.71 -0.10
N SER A 54 -8.16 -5.69 0.64
CA SER A 54 -8.52 -5.87 2.03
C SER A 54 -9.89 -6.52 2.20
N ALA A 55 -10.65 -6.66 1.13
CA ALA A 55 -11.89 -7.42 1.18
C ALA A 55 -11.62 -8.89 1.48
N ASP A 56 -10.41 -9.36 1.19
CA ASP A 56 -9.97 -10.69 1.54
C ASP A 56 -9.49 -10.68 2.99
N GLY A 57 -10.06 -11.52 3.84
CA GLY A 57 -9.71 -11.55 5.26
C GLY A 57 -8.27 -11.88 5.55
N SER A 58 -7.50 -12.34 4.56
CA SER A 58 -6.11 -12.67 4.74
C SER A 58 -5.17 -11.51 4.46
N PHE A 59 -5.70 -10.30 4.22
CA PHE A 59 -4.89 -9.16 3.81
C PHE A 59 -3.82 -8.79 4.85
N GLY A 60 -4.16 -8.82 6.13
CA GLY A 60 -3.19 -8.56 7.18
C GLY A 60 -2.92 -7.10 7.45
N ASN A 61 -3.85 -6.22 7.14
CA ASN A 61 -3.77 -4.78 7.47
C ASN A 61 -2.41 -4.18 7.10
N GLY A 62 -1.58 -3.84 8.09
CA GLY A 62 -0.32 -3.17 7.81
C GLY A 62 0.62 -3.96 6.92
N ARG A 63 0.64 -5.29 7.08
CA ARG A 63 1.47 -6.13 6.22
C ARG A 63 0.97 -6.11 4.78
N GLY A 64 -0.35 -6.15 4.62
CA GLY A 64 -0.93 -6.06 3.28
C GLY A 64 -0.62 -4.73 2.62
N VAL A 65 -0.70 -3.64 3.38
CA VAL A 65 -0.35 -2.32 2.87
C VAL A 65 1.12 -2.28 2.46
N ARG A 66 2.00 -2.88 3.26
CA ARG A 66 3.41 -2.94 2.90
C ARG A 66 3.63 -3.69 1.59
N ASN A 67 2.93 -4.80 1.41
CA ASN A 67 3.05 -5.58 0.18
C ASN A 67 2.59 -4.76 -1.02
N ILE A 68 1.49 -4.03 -0.89
CA ILE A 68 1.01 -3.16 -1.95
C ILE A 68 2.07 -2.10 -2.28
N PHE A 69 2.64 -1.48 -1.24
CA PHE A 69 3.65 -0.46 -1.44
C PHE A 69 4.85 -1.02 -2.22
N GLU A 70 5.30 -2.22 -1.86
CA GLU A 70 6.42 -2.85 -2.52
C GLU A 70 6.10 -3.20 -3.97
N HIS A 71 4.88 -3.66 -4.24
CA HIS A 71 4.48 -3.94 -5.60
C HIS A 71 4.48 -2.66 -6.46
N ILE A 72 4.04 -1.56 -5.87
CA ILE A 72 4.03 -0.29 -6.59
C ILE A 72 5.47 0.17 -6.86
N LEU A 73 6.38 -0.04 -5.90
CA LEU A 73 7.79 0.30 -6.12
C LEU A 73 8.40 -0.50 -7.25
N VAL A 74 8.06 -1.79 -7.35
CA VAL A 74 8.57 -2.61 -8.45
C VAL A 74 8.04 -2.05 -9.77
N ALA A 75 6.77 -1.70 -9.83
CA ALA A 75 6.20 -1.12 -11.04
C ALA A 75 6.88 0.20 -11.39
N GLN A 76 7.14 1.04 -10.40
CA GLN A 76 7.85 2.29 -10.61
C GLN A 76 9.25 2.03 -11.17
N ASN A 77 9.97 1.10 -10.58
CA ASN A 77 11.32 0.79 -11.03
C ASN A 77 11.32 0.30 -12.48
N ASN A 78 10.34 -0.53 -12.83
CA ASN A 78 10.23 -1.01 -14.21
C ASN A 78 9.95 0.13 -15.18
N ARG A 79 9.11 1.09 -14.77
CA ARG A 79 8.82 2.25 -15.60
C ARG A 79 10.07 3.10 -15.80
N LEU A 80 10.79 3.36 -14.70
CA LEU A 80 11.97 4.21 -14.76
C LEU A 80 13.07 3.57 -15.59
N ALA A 81 13.17 2.24 -15.57
CA ALA A 81 14.19 1.53 -16.33
C ALA A 81 14.02 1.71 -17.83
N LYS A 82 12.85 2.09 -18.28
CA LYS A 82 12.57 2.29 -19.71
C LYS A 82 12.79 3.73 -20.14
N MET A 83 13.13 4.62 -19.20
CA MET A 83 13.31 6.03 -19.51
C MET A 83 14.75 6.31 -19.88
N ASP A 84 14.96 7.21 -20.85
CA ASP A 84 16.30 7.60 -21.27
C ASP A 84 17.02 8.35 -20.18
N SER A 85 16.31 9.20 -19.43
CA SER A 85 16.88 9.90 -18.32
C SER A 85 15.83 9.97 -17.21
N VAL A 86 16.31 10.00 -15.96
CA VAL A 86 15.45 9.98 -14.79
C VAL A 86 15.85 11.14 -13.89
N THR A 87 14.87 11.98 -13.54
CA THR A 87 15.12 13.07 -12.62
C THR A 87 14.89 12.61 -11.20
N ARG A 88 15.28 13.47 -10.24
CA ARG A 88 15.02 13.18 -8.84
C ARG A 88 13.51 13.04 -8.57
N ASP A 89 12.72 13.94 -9.18
CA ASP A 89 11.27 13.85 -9.03
C ASP A 89 10.74 12.54 -9.56
N ASP A 90 11.28 12.07 -10.69
CA ASP A 90 10.88 10.77 -11.24
C ASP A 90 11.12 9.64 -10.24
N LEU A 91 12.27 9.70 -9.57
CA LEU A 91 12.63 8.65 -8.59
C LEU A 91 11.72 8.68 -7.38
N MET A 92 11.17 9.83 -7.05
CA MET A 92 10.38 9.99 -5.83
C MET A 92 8.89 9.84 -6.05
N THR A 93 8.41 9.95 -7.29
CA THR A 93 6.97 10.02 -7.55
C THR A 93 6.41 8.66 -7.90
N LEU A 94 5.37 8.25 -7.18
CA LEU A 94 4.58 7.07 -7.50
C LEU A 94 3.38 7.55 -8.32
N THR A 95 3.30 7.11 -9.56
CA THR A 95 2.29 7.60 -10.50
C THR A 95 1.08 6.67 -10.56
N ALA A 96 0.00 7.17 -11.17
CA ALA A 96 -1.19 6.37 -11.39
C ALA A 96 -0.85 5.10 -12.18
N ASP A 97 0.00 5.23 -13.19
CA ASP A 97 0.41 4.06 -13.99
C ASP A 97 1.12 3.02 -13.13
N ASP A 98 1.96 3.47 -12.19
CA ASP A 98 2.66 2.54 -11.30
C ASP A 98 1.65 1.73 -10.49
N VAL A 99 0.61 2.38 -9.97
CA VAL A 99 -0.41 1.69 -9.21
C VAL A 99 -1.18 0.70 -10.08
N LEU A 100 -1.54 1.11 -11.28
CA LEU A 100 -2.30 0.24 -12.19
C LEU A 100 -1.49 -0.96 -12.62
N HIS A 101 -0.19 -0.79 -12.88
CA HIS A 101 0.68 -1.92 -13.19
C HIS A 101 0.79 -2.86 -12.01
N ALA A 102 0.93 -2.32 -10.79
CA ALA A 102 1.04 -3.14 -9.59
C ALA A 102 -0.21 -4.00 -9.40
N ARG A 103 -1.37 -3.46 -9.77
CA ARG A 103 -2.63 -4.18 -9.64
C ARG A 103 -2.88 -5.15 -10.81
N GLY A 104 -2.03 -5.11 -11.83
CA GLY A 104 -2.24 -5.92 -13.03
C GLY A 104 -3.29 -5.36 -13.97
N LYS A 105 -3.56 -4.06 -13.87
CA LYS A 105 -4.58 -3.41 -14.71
C LYS A 105 -4.00 -2.84 -16.00
N LEU A 106 -2.68 -2.72 -16.07
CA LEU A 106 -1.99 -2.27 -17.28
C LEU A 106 -0.93 -3.28 -17.65
N ASP A 107 -0.80 -3.53 -18.94
CA ASP A 107 0.27 -4.37 -19.47
C ASP A 107 1.47 -3.49 -19.82
N ASP A 108 2.63 -4.07 -19.75
CA ASP A 108 3.86 -3.39 -20.15
C ASP A 108 3.96 -3.14 -21.64
#